data_ddde01ab5738a9f3d30bf75e198b5f49
#
_entry.id   ddde01ab5738a9f3d30bf75e198b5f49
#
_cell.length_a   1.000
_cell.length_b   1.000
_cell.length_c   1.000
_cell.angle_alpha   90.00
_cell.angle_beta   90.00
_cell.angle_gamma   90.00
#
_symmetry.space_group_name_H-M   'P 1'
#
loop_
_entity.id
_entity.type
_entity.pdbx_description
1 polymer ?
#
loop_
_entity_poly.entity_id
_entity_poly.type
_entity_poly.pdbx_seq_one_letter_code
_entity_poly.pdbx_strand_id
1 'polypeptide(L)'
;MATDVLQAVLDRGADPESLALLSPDSGWTLAGLQVAVHQKAAELKELIEQGQVYPLIVHQDVDSVIDMLALWQLGVTPAPLNPKLTQAELAAAKTALSGVRSEAQAIVWTSGTAGRPRGVEVSFAGLSANAEASAARLLLTDDDVWAASLSFAHVGGLA
;
A
#
# COMPACT_ATOMS: atom_id res chain seq x y z
N MET A 1 -12.84 -2.41 -4.39
CA MET A 1 -13.73 -2.40 -3.19
C MET A 1 -12.97 -1.71 -2.07
N ALA A 2 -13.60 -0.77 -1.34
CA ALA A 2 -12.97 -0.12 -0.20
C ALA A 2 -12.59 -1.17 0.87
N THR A 3 -11.37 -1.14 1.37
CA THR A 3 -10.87 -2.11 2.35
C THR A 3 -10.19 -1.35 3.49
N ASP A 4 -10.81 -1.35 4.66
CA ASP A 4 -10.18 -0.87 5.88
C ASP A 4 -9.43 -2.03 6.54
N VAL A 5 -8.15 -2.16 6.19
CA VAL A 5 -7.29 -3.24 6.69
C VAL A 5 -7.09 -3.16 8.19
N LEU A 6 -6.94 -1.93 8.74
CA LEU A 6 -6.70 -1.72 10.17
C LEU A 6 -7.95 -2.05 10.98
N GLN A 7 -9.14 -1.63 10.50
CA GLN A 7 -10.39 -2.00 11.14
C GLN A 7 -10.60 -3.52 11.13
N ALA A 8 -10.28 -4.20 10.03
CA ALA A 8 -10.39 -5.65 9.96
C ALA A 8 -9.46 -6.38 10.95
N VAL A 9 -8.30 -5.82 11.28
CA VAL A 9 -7.39 -6.34 12.31
C VAL A 9 -7.97 -6.14 13.71
N LEU A 10 -8.52 -4.95 13.98
CA LEU A 10 -9.19 -4.65 15.26
C LEU A 10 -10.43 -5.53 15.48
N ASP A 11 -11.24 -5.76 14.44
CA ASP A 11 -12.43 -6.62 14.51
C ASP A 11 -12.10 -8.08 14.82
N ARG A 12 -10.86 -8.50 14.55
CA ARG A 12 -10.34 -9.83 14.95
C ARG A 12 -9.82 -9.88 16.39
N GLY A 13 -9.92 -8.78 17.14
CA GLY A 13 -9.57 -8.70 18.55
C GLY A 13 -8.13 -8.28 18.83
N ALA A 14 -7.43 -7.68 17.86
CA ALA A 14 -6.12 -7.09 18.12
C ALA A 14 -6.24 -5.94 19.14
N ASP A 15 -5.27 -5.83 20.04
CA ASP A 15 -5.20 -4.73 20.99
C ASP A 15 -4.90 -3.42 20.25
N PRO A 16 -5.77 -2.37 20.36
CA PRO A 16 -5.55 -1.07 19.74
C PRO A 16 -4.22 -0.41 20.13
N GLU A 17 -3.71 -0.71 21.32
CA GLU A 17 -2.43 -0.17 21.81
C GLU A 17 -1.21 -1.00 21.39
N SER A 18 -1.42 -2.12 20.71
CA SER A 18 -0.32 -2.90 20.17
C SER A 18 0.46 -2.12 19.12
N LEU A 19 1.77 -2.35 19.06
CA LEU A 19 2.65 -1.70 18.11
C LEU A 19 2.38 -2.24 16.70
N ALA A 20 1.95 -1.36 15.78
CA ALA A 20 1.64 -1.71 14.41
C ALA A 20 2.76 -1.38 13.42
N LEU A 21 3.51 -0.29 13.69
CA LEU A 21 4.57 0.18 12.80
C LEU A 21 5.70 0.80 13.61
N LEU A 22 6.94 0.44 13.26
CA LEU A 22 8.16 1.00 13.81
C LEU A 22 8.94 1.71 12.71
N SER A 23 9.37 2.94 12.98
CA SER A 23 10.38 3.64 12.21
C SER A 23 11.55 4.02 13.12
N PRO A 24 12.71 4.46 12.59
CA PRO A 24 13.84 4.86 13.41
C PRO A 24 13.51 5.93 14.47
N ASP A 25 12.55 6.80 14.18
CA ASP A 25 12.24 7.98 14.99
C ASP A 25 10.90 7.86 15.73
N SER A 26 10.08 6.85 15.45
CA SER A 26 8.73 6.74 16.01
C SER A 26 8.18 5.32 16.02
N GLY A 27 7.34 5.04 17.03
CA GLY A 27 6.47 3.86 17.08
C GLY A 27 5.01 4.28 16.92
N TRP A 28 4.24 3.52 16.18
CA TRP A 28 2.83 3.75 15.92
C TRP A 28 2.01 2.58 16.47
N THR A 29 1.07 2.88 17.36
CA THR A 29 0.08 1.88 17.76
C THR A 29 -0.93 1.67 16.66
N LEU A 30 -1.65 0.56 16.70
CA LEU A 30 -2.71 0.25 15.74
C LEU A 30 -3.78 1.36 15.72
N ALA A 31 -4.20 1.84 16.90
CA ALA A 31 -5.15 2.96 17.02
C ALA A 31 -4.57 4.28 16.46
N GLY A 32 -3.32 4.60 16.78
CA GLY A 32 -2.66 5.80 16.28
C GLY A 32 -2.52 5.81 14.75
N LEU A 33 -2.13 4.67 14.18
CA LEU A 33 -2.05 4.50 12.73
C LEU A 33 -3.44 4.62 12.07
N GLN A 34 -4.48 4.05 12.66
CA GLN A 34 -5.86 4.15 12.16
C GLN A 34 -6.33 5.60 12.12
N VAL A 35 -6.07 6.38 13.17
CA VAL A 35 -6.42 7.81 13.20
C VAL A 35 -5.72 8.57 12.07
N ALA A 36 -4.43 8.35 11.85
CA ALA A 36 -3.68 9.00 10.79
C ALA A 36 -4.19 8.62 9.38
N VAL A 37 -4.53 7.34 9.17
CA VAL A 37 -5.11 6.85 7.91
C VAL A 37 -6.48 7.49 7.65
N HIS A 38 -7.34 7.58 8.67
CA HIS A 38 -8.65 8.23 8.53
C HIS A 38 -8.52 9.72 8.20
N GLN A 39 -7.59 10.43 8.84
CA GLN A 39 -7.31 11.84 8.53
C GLN A 39 -6.84 12.00 7.08
N LYS A 40 -5.89 11.18 6.64
CA LYS A 40 -5.40 11.19 5.26
C LYS A 40 -6.50 10.86 4.25
N ALA A 41 -7.33 9.86 4.53
CA ALA A 41 -8.47 9.52 3.69
C ALA A 41 -9.47 10.69 3.57
N ALA A 42 -9.74 11.42 4.65
CA ALA A 42 -10.60 12.59 4.61
C ALA A 42 -10.01 13.72 3.73
N GLU A 43 -8.68 13.95 3.77
CA GLU A 43 -8.00 14.89 2.90
C GLU A 43 -8.10 14.52 1.42
N LEU A 44 -7.93 13.23 1.11
CA LEU A 44 -7.91 12.73 -0.28
C LEU A 44 -9.30 12.58 -0.89
N LYS A 45 -10.33 12.37 -0.08
CA LYS A 45 -11.71 12.08 -0.53
C LYS A 45 -12.29 13.11 -1.50
N GLU A 46 -11.95 14.38 -1.32
CA GLU A 46 -12.44 15.48 -2.17
C GLU A 46 -11.64 15.60 -3.48
N LEU A 47 -10.51 14.91 -3.60
CA LEU A 47 -9.57 15.01 -4.72
C LEU A 47 -9.58 13.77 -5.62
N ILE A 48 -10.05 12.63 -5.13
CA ILE A 48 -9.90 11.33 -5.79
C ILE A 48 -11.23 10.57 -5.76
N GLU A 49 -11.63 10.03 -6.90
CA GLU A 49 -12.84 9.22 -7.02
C GLU A 49 -12.60 7.74 -6.72
N GLN A 50 -13.57 7.07 -6.11
CA GLN A 50 -13.55 5.64 -5.90
C GLN A 50 -13.38 4.86 -7.22
N GLY A 51 -12.57 3.80 -7.20
CA GLY A 51 -12.25 3.00 -8.39
C GLY A 51 -11.22 3.62 -9.32
N GLN A 52 -10.77 4.84 -9.04
CA GLN A 52 -9.66 5.46 -9.77
C GLN A 52 -8.33 4.77 -9.43
N VAL A 53 -7.41 4.76 -10.39
CA VAL A 53 -6.00 4.41 -10.14
C VAL A 53 -5.23 5.68 -9.81
N TYR A 54 -4.51 5.67 -8.68
CA TYR A 54 -3.77 6.84 -8.20
C TYR A 54 -2.26 6.59 -8.24
N PRO A 55 -1.49 7.34 -9.04
CA PRO A 55 -0.03 7.25 -9.07
C PRO A 55 0.55 7.86 -7.79
N LEU A 56 1.13 7.02 -6.94
CA LEU A 56 1.70 7.38 -5.65
C LEU A 56 3.21 7.20 -5.66
N ILE A 57 3.98 8.27 -5.42
CA ILE A 57 5.42 8.13 -5.17
C ILE A 57 5.59 7.59 -3.76
N VAL A 58 6.27 6.44 -3.62
CA VAL A 58 6.43 5.76 -2.33
C VAL A 58 7.89 5.73 -1.89
N HIS A 59 8.10 6.08 -0.64
CA HIS A 59 9.36 5.93 0.08
C HIS A 59 9.26 4.77 1.08
N GLN A 60 10.35 4.43 1.76
CA GLN A 60 10.32 3.50 2.89
C GLN A 60 10.13 4.29 4.19
N ASP A 61 8.96 4.89 4.31
CA ASP A 61 8.57 5.73 5.43
C ASP A 61 7.11 5.50 5.84
N VAL A 62 6.76 6.05 6.98
CA VAL A 62 5.41 5.93 7.57
C VAL A 62 4.37 6.63 6.70
N ASP A 63 4.71 7.76 6.10
CA ASP A 63 3.78 8.55 5.29
C ASP A 63 3.31 7.76 4.07
N SER A 64 4.22 7.04 3.40
CA SER A 64 3.87 6.17 2.27
C SER A 64 2.94 5.02 2.69
N VAL A 65 3.11 4.47 3.89
CA VAL A 65 2.19 3.44 4.42
C VAL A 65 0.81 4.04 4.68
N ILE A 66 0.75 5.21 5.33
CA ILE A 66 -0.50 5.91 5.61
C ILE A 66 -1.23 6.26 4.31
N ASP A 67 -0.53 6.79 3.32
CA ASP A 67 -1.09 7.14 2.01
C ASP A 67 -1.69 5.91 1.30
N MET A 68 -0.98 4.79 1.29
CA MET A 68 -1.47 3.54 0.68
C MET A 68 -2.71 3.00 1.39
N LEU A 69 -2.70 2.95 2.72
CA LEU A 69 -3.84 2.49 3.51
C LEU A 69 -5.06 3.41 3.33
N ALA A 70 -4.86 4.72 3.27
CA ALA A 70 -5.92 5.69 3.02
C ALA A 70 -6.55 5.52 1.63
N LEU A 71 -5.75 5.28 0.59
CA LEU A 71 -6.25 4.99 -0.76
C LEU A 71 -7.09 3.70 -0.77
N TRP A 72 -6.65 2.65 -0.10
CA TRP A 72 -7.43 1.41 0.03
C TRP A 72 -8.76 1.63 0.75
N GLN A 73 -8.76 2.42 1.82
CA GLN A 73 -9.98 2.78 2.55
C GLN A 73 -10.98 3.54 1.67
N LEU A 74 -10.50 4.36 0.74
CA LEU A 74 -11.32 5.08 -0.23
C LEU A 74 -11.76 4.22 -1.43
N GLY A 75 -11.30 2.97 -1.53
CA GLY A 75 -11.53 2.12 -2.69
C GLY A 75 -10.83 2.62 -3.96
N VAL A 76 -9.70 3.27 -3.78
CA VAL A 76 -8.79 3.75 -4.83
C VAL A 76 -7.64 2.78 -4.97
N THR A 77 -7.24 2.45 -6.19
CA THR A 77 -6.11 1.56 -6.47
C THR A 77 -4.81 2.35 -6.53
N PRO A 78 -3.89 2.24 -5.54
CA PRO A 78 -2.59 2.86 -5.64
C PRO A 78 -1.76 2.22 -6.76
N ALA A 79 -1.03 3.04 -7.51
CA ALA A 79 0.06 2.62 -8.39
C ALA A 79 1.37 3.15 -7.81
N PRO A 80 2.06 2.37 -6.95
CA PRO A 80 3.27 2.80 -6.30
C PRO A 80 4.39 3.03 -7.30
N LEU A 81 4.99 4.22 -7.27
CA LEU A 81 6.07 4.65 -8.16
C LEU A 81 7.37 4.82 -7.38
N ASN A 82 8.47 4.34 -7.96
CA ASN A 82 9.78 4.46 -7.36
C ASN A 82 10.21 5.95 -7.35
N PRO A 83 10.66 6.51 -6.20
CA PRO A 83 11.08 7.91 -6.10
C PRO A 83 12.34 8.22 -6.93
N LYS A 84 13.07 7.20 -7.40
CA LYS A 84 14.24 7.35 -8.27
C LYS A 84 13.91 7.50 -9.76
N LEU A 85 12.61 7.43 -10.14
CA LEU A 85 12.20 7.69 -11.51
C LEU A 85 12.53 9.13 -11.91
N THR A 86 12.98 9.31 -13.15
CA THR A 86 13.17 10.64 -13.74
C THR A 86 11.83 11.36 -13.89
N GLN A 87 11.85 12.67 -14.02
CA GLN A 87 10.66 13.47 -14.26
C GLN A 87 9.89 13.02 -15.52
N ALA A 88 10.61 12.62 -16.57
CA ALA A 88 10.01 12.12 -17.80
C ALA A 88 9.29 10.78 -17.58
N GLU A 89 9.88 9.85 -16.81
CA GLU A 89 9.28 8.56 -16.45
C GLU A 89 8.06 8.76 -15.57
N LEU A 90 8.14 9.65 -14.57
CA LEU A 90 7.00 10.00 -13.71
C LEU A 90 5.85 10.59 -14.53
N ALA A 91 6.14 11.51 -15.45
CA ALA A 91 5.13 12.09 -16.31
C ALA A 91 4.48 11.03 -17.22
N ALA A 92 5.29 10.14 -17.79
CA ALA A 92 4.81 9.04 -18.62
C ALA A 92 3.92 8.06 -17.82
N ALA A 93 4.32 7.70 -16.60
CA ALA A 93 3.53 6.85 -15.72
C ALA A 93 2.19 7.49 -15.36
N LYS A 94 2.19 8.76 -14.95
CA LYS A 94 0.97 9.52 -14.65
C LYS A 94 0.03 9.60 -15.86
N THR A 95 0.58 9.85 -17.05
CA THR A 95 -0.21 9.90 -18.30
C THR A 95 -0.81 8.53 -18.61
N ALA A 96 -0.04 7.44 -18.47
CA ALA A 96 -0.52 6.08 -18.72
C ALA A 96 -1.63 5.64 -17.75
N LEU A 97 -1.67 6.20 -16.55
CA LEU A 97 -2.66 5.90 -15.52
C LEU A 97 -3.87 6.87 -15.54
N SER A 98 -3.80 7.93 -16.34
CA SER A 98 -4.87 8.93 -16.40
C SER A 98 -6.17 8.32 -16.93
N GLY A 99 -7.24 8.43 -16.15
CA GLY A 99 -8.55 7.87 -16.47
C GLY A 99 -8.66 6.35 -16.35
N VAL A 100 -7.59 5.67 -15.92
CA VAL A 100 -7.63 4.21 -15.65
C VAL A 100 -8.45 3.98 -14.39
N ARG A 101 -9.30 2.95 -14.44
CA ARG A 101 -10.07 2.45 -13.29
C ARG A 101 -9.70 0.99 -13.04
N SER A 102 -9.64 0.63 -11.78
CA SER A 102 -9.31 -0.74 -11.35
C SER A 102 -9.94 -1.05 -9.99
N GLU A 103 -10.21 -2.31 -9.74
CA GLU A 103 -10.60 -2.83 -8.42
C GLU A 103 -9.47 -3.63 -7.77
N ALA A 104 -8.29 -3.63 -8.38
CA ALA A 104 -7.11 -4.26 -7.83
C ALA A 104 -6.65 -3.55 -6.54
N GLN A 105 -5.90 -4.25 -5.72
CA GLN A 105 -5.32 -3.68 -4.49
C GLN A 105 -4.14 -2.75 -4.81
N ALA A 106 -3.41 -3.04 -5.88
CA ALA A 106 -2.35 -2.17 -6.39
C ALA A 106 -2.06 -2.44 -7.87
N ILE A 107 -1.45 -1.47 -8.55
CA ILE A 107 -0.80 -1.69 -9.86
C ILE A 107 0.70 -1.56 -9.67
N VAL A 108 1.43 -2.64 -9.85
CA VAL A 108 2.89 -2.68 -9.71
C VAL A 108 3.56 -2.68 -11.07
N TRP A 109 4.58 -1.84 -11.24
CA TRP A 109 5.33 -1.76 -12.48
C TRP A 109 6.40 -2.84 -12.58
N THR A 110 6.44 -3.51 -13.72
CA THR A 110 7.49 -4.48 -14.07
C THR A 110 8.37 -3.94 -15.18
N SER A 111 9.64 -4.35 -15.22
CA SER A 111 10.62 -3.88 -16.22
C SER A 111 10.27 -4.25 -17.68
N GLY A 112 9.30 -5.15 -17.90
CA GLY A 112 8.87 -5.57 -19.23
C GLY A 112 9.99 -6.15 -20.11
N THR A 113 9.75 -7.24 -20.82
CA THR A 113 10.75 -7.92 -21.67
C THR A 113 11.19 -7.11 -22.91
N ALA A 114 10.49 -6.02 -23.24
CA ALA A 114 10.78 -5.16 -24.40
C ALA A 114 11.20 -3.74 -24.00
N GLY A 115 11.69 -3.53 -22.77
CA GLY A 115 12.14 -2.23 -22.28
C GLY A 115 11.02 -1.21 -22.01
N ARG A 116 9.74 -1.63 -22.12
CA ARG A 116 8.60 -0.80 -21.75
C ARG A 116 8.00 -1.32 -20.44
N PRO A 117 7.96 -0.49 -19.38
CA PRO A 117 7.32 -0.87 -18.12
C PRO A 117 5.85 -1.25 -18.36
N ARG A 118 5.40 -2.31 -17.67
CA ARG A 118 4.01 -2.76 -17.69
C ARG A 118 3.44 -2.68 -16.29
N GLY A 119 2.25 -2.09 -16.15
CA GLY A 119 1.47 -2.15 -14.93
C GLY A 119 0.81 -3.54 -14.82
N VAL A 120 1.01 -4.18 -13.68
CA VAL A 120 0.39 -5.47 -13.35
C VAL A 120 -0.54 -5.26 -12.16
N GLU A 121 -1.79 -5.66 -12.32
CA GLU A 121 -2.76 -5.63 -11.22
C GLU A 121 -2.48 -6.72 -10.20
N VAL A 122 -2.44 -6.33 -8.94
CA VAL A 122 -2.27 -7.22 -7.79
C VAL A 122 -3.56 -7.19 -6.99
N SER A 123 -4.23 -8.33 -6.86
CA SER A 123 -5.50 -8.43 -6.12
C SER A 123 -5.27 -8.52 -4.62
N PHE A 124 -6.26 -8.11 -3.83
CA PHE A 124 -6.27 -8.32 -2.38
C PHE A 124 -6.12 -9.81 -2.02
N ALA A 125 -6.87 -10.68 -2.71
CA ALA A 125 -6.78 -12.12 -2.48
C ALA A 125 -5.37 -12.67 -2.73
N GLY A 126 -4.67 -12.15 -3.76
CA GLY A 126 -3.28 -12.54 -4.04
C GLY A 126 -2.32 -12.09 -2.94
N LEU A 127 -2.45 -10.85 -2.45
CA LEU A 127 -1.63 -10.36 -1.33
C LEU A 127 -1.92 -11.13 -0.04
N SER A 128 -3.19 -11.37 0.30
CA SER A 128 -3.57 -12.14 1.49
C SER A 128 -3.03 -13.57 1.44
N ALA A 129 -3.21 -14.26 0.32
CA ALA A 129 -2.70 -15.62 0.17
C ALA A 129 -1.17 -15.70 0.29
N ASN A 130 -0.45 -14.70 -0.25
CA ASN A 130 0.99 -14.61 -0.10
C ASN A 130 1.40 -14.35 1.36
N ALA A 131 0.73 -13.42 2.04
CA ALA A 131 1.01 -13.11 3.45
C ALA A 131 0.74 -14.33 4.35
N GLU A 132 -0.39 -15.02 4.17
CA GLU A 132 -0.75 -16.23 4.90
C GLU A 132 0.27 -17.36 4.67
N ALA A 133 0.66 -17.60 3.42
CA ALA A 133 1.66 -18.61 3.08
C ALA A 133 3.05 -18.28 3.67
N SER A 134 3.43 -17.00 3.64
CA SER A 134 4.69 -16.53 4.22
C SER A 134 4.69 -16.67 5.75
N ALA A 135 3.62 -16.25 6.41
CA ALA A 135 3.46 -16.38 7.86
C ALA A 135 3.53 -17.85 8.29
N ALA A 136 2.80 -18.73 7.62
CA ALA A 136 2.82 -20.18 7.90
C ALA A 136 4.21 -20.79 7.64
N ARG A 137 4.89 -20.40 6.56
CA ARG A 137 6.21 -20.95 6.20
C ARG A 137 7.32 -20.50 7.15
N LEU A 138 7.22 -19.26 7.66
CA LEU A 138 8.20 -18.67 8.57
C LEU A 138 7.84 -18.90 10.04
N LEU A 139 6.67 -19.49 10.33
CA LEU A 139 6.15 -19.71 11.67
C LEU A 139 6.01 -18.40 12.46
N LEU A 140 5.52 -17.33 11.78
CA LEU A 140 5.36 -16.03 12.41
C LEU A 140 4.32 -16.09 13.53
N THR A 141 4.61 -15.34 14.57
CA THR A 141 3.76 -15.14 15.76
C THR A 141 3.45 -13.66 15.96
N ASP A 142 2.56 -13.34 16.89
CA ASP A 142 2.21 -11.94 17.22
C ASP A 142 3.37 -11.14 17.84
N ASP A 143 4.43 -11.84 18.31
CA ASP A 143 5.64 -11.20 18.87
C ASP A 143 6.68 -10.83 17.78
N ASP A 144 6.48 -11.27 16.54
CA ASP A 144 7.45 -11.05 15.48
C ASP A 144 7.32 -9.64 14.89
N VAL A 145 8.45 -9.04 14.53
CA VAL A 145 8.54 -7.76 13.85
C VAL A 145 9.07 -7.95 12.43
N TRP A 146 8.26 -7.61 11.44
CA TRP A 146 8.65 -7.71 10.04
C TRP A 146 9.44 -6.49 9.57
N ALA A 147 10.66 -6.70 9.07
CA ALA A 147 11.48 -5.63 8.52
C ALA A 147 11.08 -5.31 7.07
N ALA A 148 10.40 -4.20 6.84
CA ALA A 148 10.02 -3.70 5.51
C ALA A 148 11.24 -3.12 4.77
N SER A 149 12.21 -3.98 4.38
CA SER A 149 13.46 -3.59 3.74
C SER A 149 13.36 -3.39 2.23
N LEU A 150 12.29 -3.89 1.60
CA LEU A 150 12.07 -3.80 0.16
C LEU A 150 11.19 -2.59 -0.17
N SER A 151 11.45 -1.96 -1.32
CA SER A 151 10.68 -0.81 -1.79
C SER A 151 9.21 -1.17 -2.01
N PHE A 152 8.31 -0.35 -1.49
CA PHE A 152 6.85 -0.47 -1.73
C PHE A 152 6.45 -0.28 -3.20
N ALA A 153 7.34 0.21 -4.05
CA ALA A 153 7.12 0.25 -5.51
C ALA A 153 7.28 -1.11 -6.20
N HIS A 154 7.66 -2.15 -5.45
CA HIS A 154 7.80 -3.52 -5.95
C HIS A 154 6.87 -4.47 -5.20
N VAL A 155 6.42 -5.52 -5.88
CA VAL A 155 5.53 -6.52 -5.28
C VAL A 155 6.09 -7.13 -3.99
N GLY A 156 7.39 -7.36 -3.91
CA GLY A 156 8.03 -7.91 -2.70
C GLY A 156 8.05 -6.98 -1.48
N GLY A 157 7.77 -5.68 -1.66
CA GLY A 157 7.59 -4.74 -0.55
C GLY A 157 6.13 -4.53 -0.16
N LEU A 158 5.20 -4.98 -1.01
CA LEU A 158 3.75 -4.90 -0.78
C LEU A 158 3.16 -6.19 -0.20
N ALA A 159 3.84 -7.32 -0.40
CA ALA A 159 3.34 -8.68 -0.13
C ALA A 159 3.90 -9.28 1.15
#